data_9e2ced4fc06dd34291b5c0de8a3cba7c
#
_entry.id   9e2ced4fc06dd34291b5c0de8a3cba7c
#
_cell.length_a   1.000
_cell.length_b   1.000
_cell.length_c   1.000
_cell.angle_alpha   90.00
_cell.angle_beta   90.00
_cell.angle_gamma   90.00
#
_symmetry.space_group_name_H-M   'P 1'
#
loop_
_entity.id
_entity.type
_entity.pdbx_description
1 polymer ?
#
loop_
_entity_poly.entity_id
_entity_poly.type
_entity_poly.pdbx_seq_one_letter_code
_entity_poly.pdbx_strand_id
1 'polypeptide(L)'
;MKKYFRKFANSIYKDMSKVNIEHTTNPAVIKYVFDKIITDSSFEYNSIDDAKNSSLVQQLFHLPFVKKVYITANFIAVEKFDILEWKEVETELKDIFEAYMEQNESLFTETKAQQLVEVYAESTPNPNVQKFVTNRLLSNQHIELSVQSEAVNVPLAHELFDFPFVKEIFISDNYVSIQKSKDLEWFEINNTIRDFIKEYLQSERRIVGENFSPEKKETPADDQKYVTTNDDISKEIIAVLEEYIKPAVAGDGGNIQFLSDLPETKEVNVILQGACNGC
;
A
#
# COMPACT_ATOMS: atom_id res chain seq x y z
N MET A 1 -9.93 57.16 -14.77
CA MET A 1 -10.60 56.37 -13.74
C MET A 1 -11.40 55.14 -14.24
N LYS A 2 -11.41 54.79 -15.55
CA LYS A 2 -12.15 53.62 -16.11
C LYS A 2 -11.26 52.34 -16.33
N LYS A 3 -9.96 52.41 -16.05
CA LYS A 3 -9.04 51.27 -16.29
C LYS A 3 -8.76 50.39 -15.06
N TYR A 4 -9.11 50.83 -13.86
CA TYR A 4 -8.93 50.07 -12.62
C TYR A 4 -10.11 49.16 -12.26
N PHE A 5 -11.31 49.45 -12.74
CA PHE A 5 -12.50 48.61 -12.45
C PHE A 5 -12.57 47.32 -13.25
N ARG A 6 -11.84 47.22 -14.38
CA ARG A 6 -11.83 45.99 -15.21
C ARG A 6 -10.87 44.90 -14.69
N LYS A 7 -9.93 45.25 -13.79
CA LYS A 7 -9.00 44.28 -13.18
C LYS A 7 -9.56 43.62 -11.94
N PHE A 8 -10.54 44.22 -11.28
CA PHE A 8 -11.21 43.65 -10.13
C PHE A 8 -12.38 42.74 -10.46
N ALA A 9 -12.99 42.90 -11.61
CA ALA A 9 -14.14 42.07 -12.06
C ALA A 9 -13.69 40.68 -12.58
N ASN A 10 -12.43 40.49 -12.98
CA ASN A 10 -11.89 39.20 -13.44
C ASN A 10 -11.25 38.34 -12.35
N SER A 11 -11.29 38.78 -11.09
CA SER A 11 -10.76 38.04 -9.94
C SER A 11 -11.83 37.35 -9.07
N ILE A 12 -13.11 37.36 -9.49
CA ILE A 12 -14.24 36.84 -8.71
C ILE A 12 -15.01 35.75 -9.47
N TYR A 13 -14.51 35.26 -10.59
CA TYR A 13 -14.93 33.96 -11.07
C TYR A 13 -13.99 32.93 -10.39
N LYS A 14 -14.19 32.72 -9.10
CA LYS A 14 -13.72 31.59 -8.36
C LYS A 14 -14.30 30.36 -9.08
N ASP A 15 -13.44 29.47 -9.48
CA ASP A 15 -13.78 28.23 -10.18
C ASP A 15 -14.73 27.44 -9.27
N MET A 16 -16.04 27.62 -9.47
CA MET A 16 -17.07 26.92 -8.70
C MET A 16 -17.03 25.46 -9.15
N SER A 17 -16.57 24.58 -8.29
CA SER A 17 -16.62 23.14 -8.56
C SER A 17 -18.06 22.73 -8.79
N LYS A 18 -18.37 22.27 -10.00
CA LYS A 18 -19.71 21.81 -10.36
C LYS A 18 -19.90 20.38 -9.89
N VAL A 19 -21.00 20.15 -9.21
CA VAL A 19 -21.43 18.83 -8.78
C VAL A 19 -22.67 18.41 -9.59
N ASN A 20 -22.58 17.27 -10.26
CA ASN A 20 -23.68 16.68 -11.01
C ASN A 20 -24.30 15.53 -10.23
N ILE A 21 -25.62 15.42 -10.26
CA ILE A 21 -26.35 14.34 -9.61
C ILE A 21 -26.61 13.23 -10.63
N GLU A 22 -26.25 11.99 -10.27
CA GLU A 22 -26.52 10.80 -11.07
C GLU A 22 -27.29 9.76 -10.25
N HIS A 23 -28.47 9.39 -10.73
CA HIS A 23 -29.24 8.28 -10.15
C HIS A 23 -28.64 6.95 -10.58
N THR A 24 -28.53 6.01 -9.66
CA THR A 24 -28.01 4.67 -9.94
C THR A 24 -29.14 3.67 -10.17
N THR A 25 -28.81 2.46 -10.59
CA THR A 25 -29.78 1.34 -10.69
C THR A 25 -30.31 0.88 -9.32
N ASN A 26 -29.58 1.18 -8.25
CA ASN A 26 -30.04 0.97 -6.88
C ASN A 26 -30.79 2.23 -6.40
N PRO A 27 -32.11 2.18 -6.16
CA PRO A 27 -32.90 3.35 -5.77
C PRO A 27 -32.50 3.93 -4.41
N ALA A 28 -31.79 3.17 -3.58
CA ALA A 28 -31.26 3.65 -2.30
C ALA A 28 -29.96 4.45 -2.44
N VAL A 29 -29.33 4.49 -3.63
CA VAL A 29 -28.01 5.09 -3.84
C VAL A 29 -28.07 6.18 -4.91
N ILE A 30 -27.50 7.35 -4.58
CA ILE A 30 -27.31 8.47 -5.50
C ILE A 30 -25.82 8.84 -5.55
N LYS A 31 -25.33 9.31 -6.71
CA LYS A 31 -23.96 9.76 -6.89
C LYS A 31 -23.91 11.27 -7.13
N TYR A 32 -22.93 11.89 -6.52
CA TYR A 32 -22.54 13.27 -6.72
C TYR A 32 -21.18 13.30 -7.42
N VAL A 33 -21.17 13.64 -8.70
CA VAL A 33 -20.00 13.59 -9.57
C VAL A 33 -19.41 15.00 -9.72
N PHE A 34 -18.14 15.12 -9.39
CA PHE A 34 -17.37 16.36 -9.45
C PHE A 34 -16.67 16.51 -10.81
N ASP A 35 -16.40 17.72 -11.21
CA ASP A 35 -15.67 18.06 -12.44
C ASP A 35 -14.14 17.83 -12.33
N LYS A 36 -13.66 17.48 -11.15
CA LYS A 36 -12.24 17.18 -10.85
C LYS A 36 -12.12 15.90 -10.03
N ILE A 37 -10.93 15.28 -10.06
CA ILE A 37 -10.58 14.17 -9.16
C ILE A 37 -10.51 14.73 -7.74
N ILE A 38 -11.22 14.09 -6.81
CA ILE A 38 -11.31 14.47 -5.40
C ILE A 38 -10.45 13.55 -4.52
N THR A 39 -10.10 12.37 -5.00
CA THR A 39 -9.20 11.42 -4.36
C THR A 39 -8.62 10.45 -5.37
N ASP A 40 -7.43 9.93 -5.12
CA ASP A 40 -6.78 8.84 -5.86
C ASP A 40 -7.08 7.46 -5.24
N SER A 41 -7.79 7.43 -4.13
CA SER A 41 -8.11 6.23 -3.36
C SER A 41 -9.63 6.02 -3.24
N SER A 42 -10.06 4.84 -2.79
CA SER A 42 -11.47 4.54 -2.55
C SER A 42 -11.72 4.39 -1.05
N PHE A 43 -12.82 4.98 -0.57
CA PHE A 43 -13.22 4.96 0.83
C PHE A 43 -14.68 4.53 0.95
N GLU A 44 -14.97 3.68 1.91
CA GLU A 44 -16.32 3.28 2.29
C GLU A 44 -16.51 3.51 3.78
N TYR A 45 -17.59 4.20 4.15
CA TYR A 45 -17.95 4.51 5.52
C TYR A 45 -19.35 3.97 5.82
N ASN A 46 -19.45 3.16 6.86
CA ASN A 46 -20.71 2.53 7.29
C ASN A 46 -21.26 3.19 8.55
N SER A 47 -20.45 4.05 9.21
CA SER A 47 -20.81 4.75 10.43
C SER A 47 -20.02 6.04 10.59
N ILE A 48 -20.46 6.91 11.52
CA ILE A 48 -19.73 8.12 11.89
C ILE A 48 -18.37 7.81 12.52
N ASP A 49 -18.26 6.67 13.21
CA ASP A 49 -17.01 6.25 13.86
C ASP A 49 -15.92 5.88 12.83
N ASP A 50 -16.33 5.40 11.64
CA ASP A 50 -15.42 5.12 10.53
C ASP A 50 -14.90 6.41 9.89
N ALA A 51 -15.65 7.51 10.02
CA ALA A 51 -15.43 8.77 9.31
C ALA A 51 -14.49 9.75 10.05
N LYS A 52 -13.66 9.29 10.99
CA LYS A 52 -12.76 10.15 11.79
C LYS A 52 -11.77 10.97 10.95
N ASN A 53 -11.48 10.50 9.75
CA ASN A 53 -10.57 11.13 8.80
C ASN A 53 -11.25 12.13 7.85
N SER A 54 -12.57 12.31 7.90
CA SER A 54 -13.28 13.20 7.00
C SER A 54 -14.40 13.97 7.71
N SER A 55 -14.21 15.27 7.89
CA SER A 55 -15.20 16.16 8.49
C SER A 55 -16.48 16.21 7.64
N LEU A 56 -16.35 16.16 6.32
CA LEU A 56 -17.50 16.10 5.43
C LEU A 56 -18.33 14.84 5.66
N VAL A 57 -17.69 13.68 5.73
CA VAL A 57 -18.41 12.40 5.93
C VAL A 57 -19.06 12.35 7.31
N GLN A 58 -18.39 12.89 8.34
CA GLN A 58 -19.01 13.03 9.66
C GLN A 58 -20.28 13.90 9.61
N GLN A 59 -20.24 15.03 8.89
CA GLN A 59 -21.42 15.89 8.69
C GLN A 59 -22.55 15.13 7.98
N LEU A 60 -22.24 14.32 6.96
CA LEU A 60 -23.24 13.51 6.28
C LEU A 60 -23.91 12.49 7.22
N PHE A 61 -23.16 11.84 8.10
CA PHE A 61 -23.74 10.91 9.07
C PHE A 61 -24.56 11.57 10.18
N HIS A 62 -24.49 12.88 10.36
CA HIS A 62 -25.44 13.59 11.21
C HIS A 62 -26.83 13.71 10.57
N LEU A 63 -26.95 13.47 9.26
CA LEU A 63 -28.23 13.41 8.57
C LEU A 63 -28.86 12.03 8.81
N PRO A 64 -30.07 11.96 9.40
CA PRO A 64 -30.65 10.70 9.89
C PRO A 64 -30.96 9.67 8.79
N PHE A 65 -30.98 10.10 7.55
CA PHE A 65 -31.27 9.26 6.41
C PHE A 65 -30.02 8.64 5.78
N VAL A 66 -28.80 9.11 6.10
CA VAL A 66 -27.55 8.59 5.55
C VAL A 66 -27.20 7.26 6.20
N LYS A 67 -27.09 6.22 5.39
CA LYS A 67 -26.74 4.86 5.81
C LYS A 67 -25.29 4.51 5.53
N LYS A 68 -24.78 4.90 4.35
CA LYS A 68 -23.42 4.62 3.89
C LYS A 68 -22.93 5.71 2.96
N VAL A 69 -21.64 6.00 3.01
CA VAL A 69 -20.96 6.93 2.10
C VAL A 69 -19.81 6.23 1.43
N TYR A 70 -19.69 6.39 0.12
CA TYR A 70 -18.59 5.87 -0.66
C TYR A 70 -17.94 7.02 -1.46
N ILE A 71 -16.62 7.14 -1.41
CA ILE A 71 -15.84 8.19 -2.09
C ILE A 71 -14.78 7.52 -2.95
N THR A 72 -14.69 7.88 -4.21
CA THR A 72 -13.63 7.42 -5.10
C THR A 72 -13.48 8.35 -6.30
N ALA A 73 -12.26 8.44 -6.82
CA ALA A 73 -11.92 9.22 -8.00
C ALA A 73 -12.57 10.63 -7.98
N ASN A 74 -13.64 10.84 -8.72
CA ASN A 74 -14.33 12.11 -8.86
C ASN A 74 -15.79 12.08 -8.40
N PHE A 75 -16.20 11.11 -7.56
CA PHE A 75 -17.57 11.09 -7.07
C PHE A 75 -17.71 10.66 -5.61
N ILE A 76 -18.81 11.11 -4.99
CA ILE A 76 -19.30 10.65 -3.71
C ILE A 76 -20.64 9.97 -3.93
N ALA A 77 -20.77 8.70 -3.51
CA ALA A 77 -22.06 8.01 -3.52
C ALA A 77 -22.61 7.93 -2.09
N VAL A 78 -23.88 8.23 -1.93
CA VAL A 78 -24.59 8.17 -0.66
C VAL A 78 -25.69 7.11 -0.76
N GLU A 79 -25.71 6.16 0.19
CA GLU A 79 -26.80 5.23 0.38
C GLU A 79 -27.68 5.73 1.53
N LYS A 80 -28.99 5.76 1.33
CA LYS A 80 -29.95 6.19 2.34
C LYS A 80 -30.71 5.02 2.97
N PHE A 81 -31.22 5.24 4.17
CA PHE A 81 -32.32 4.44 4.71
C PHE A 81 -33.62 4.75 3.96
N ASP A 82 -34.54 3.81 3.95
CA ASP A 82 -35.85 3.98 3.28
C ASP A 82 -36.85 4.74 4.16
N ILE A 83 -36.51 5.99 4.50
CA ILE A 83 -37.31 6.89 5.35
C ILE A 83 -37.78 8.15 4.63
N LEU A 84 -37.25 8.43 3.42
CA LEU A 84 -37.59 9.59 2.61
C LEU A 84 -37.25 9.35 1.13
N GLU A 85 -37.75 10.21 0.25
CA GLU A 85 -37.42 10.19 -1.18
C GLU A 85 -36.22 11.09 -1.51
N TRP A 86 -35.39 10.69 -2.47
CA TRP A 86 -34.22 11.49 -2.89
C TRP A 86 -34.59 12.92 -3.30
N LYS A 87 -35.71 13.11 -3.96
CA LYS A 87 -36.20 14.43 -4.40
C LYS A 87 -36.34 15.45 -3.28
N GLU A 88 -36.44 15.00 -2.04
CA GLU A 88 -36.58 15.85 -0.87
C GLU A 88 -35.23 16.40 -0.39
N VAL A 89 -34.12 15.68 -0.64
CA VAL A 89 -32.81 15.96 -0.03
C VAL A 89 -31.64 16.02 -1.03
N GLU A 90 -31.81 15.58 -2.27
CA GLU A 90 -30.71 15.50 -3.24
C GLU A 90 -30.06 16.86 -3.56
N THR A 91 -30.89 17.93 -3.62
CA THR A 91 -30.40 19.28 -3.85
C THR A 91 -29.66 19.83 -2.63
N GLU A 92 -30.17 19.58 -1.44
CA GLU A 92 -29.52 20.00 -0.19
C GLU A 92 -28.15 19.34 -0.02
N LEU A 93 -28.05 18.03 -0.31
CA LEU A 93 -26.75 17.33 -0.30
C LEU A 93 -25.79 17.90 -1.34
N LYS A 94 -26.30 18.23 -2.54
CA LYS A 94 -25.49 18.88 -3.57
C LYS A 94 -24.93 20.22 -3.08
N ASP A 95 -25.76 21.05 -2.46
CA ASP A 95 -25.35 22.35 -1.91
C ASP A 95 -24.29 22.18 -0.82
N ILE A 96 -24.41 21.16 0.03
CA ILE A 96 -23.39 20.81 1.04
C ILE A 96 -22.06 20.49 0.35
N PHE A 97 -22.05 19.66 -0.69
CA PHE A 97 -20.83 19.30 -1.40
C PHE A 97 -20.20 20.48 -2.14
N GLU A 98 -20.99 21.30 -2.80
CA GLU A 98 -20.53 22.52 -3.48
C GLU A 98 -19.92 23.49 -2.46
N ALA A 99 -20.60 23.76 -1.34
CA ALA A 99 -20.13 24.64 -0.28
C ALA A 99 -18.82 24.12 0.36
N TYR A 100 -18.70 22.80 0.56
CA TYR A 100 -17.49 22.20 1.10
C TYR A 100 -16.29 22.36 0.15
N MET A 101 -16.51 22.14 -1.14
CA MET A 101 -15.46 22.31 -2.16
C MET A 101 -15.02 23.77 -2.36
N GLU A 102 -15.91 24.74 -2.14
CA GLU A 102 -15.56 26.16 -2.19
C GLU A 102 -14.64 26.60 -1.07
N GLN A 103 -14.69 25.95 0.09
CA GLN A 103 -13.86 26.27 1.24
C GLN A 103 -12.41 25.82 1.06
N ASN A 104 -12.09 25.09 -0.04
CA ASN A 104 -10.76 24.47 -0.27
C ASN A 104 -10.28 23.61 0.91
N GLU A 105 -11.16 23.12 1.73
CA GLU A 105 -10.83 22.17 2.77
C GLU A 105 -10.49 20.81 2.14
N SER A 106 -9.44 20.17 2.64
CA SER A 106 -9.13 18.81 2.25
C SER A 106 -10.28 17.90 2.66
N LEU A 107 -10.78 17.05 1.75
CA LEU A 107 -11.80 16.04 2.07
C LEU A 107 -11.42 15.16 3.25
N PHE A 108 -10.11 15.01 3.44
CA PHE A 108 -9.53 14.22 4.50
C PHE A 108 -8.62 15.09 5.35
N THR A 109 -8.81 15.08 6.65
CA THR A 109 -7.81 15.56 7.58
C THR A 109 -6.55 14.73 7.38
N GLU A 110 -5.36 15.31 7.57
CA GLU A 110 -4.04 14.65 7.41
C GLU A 110 -3.81 13.43 8.34
N THR A 111 -4.80 13.01 9.09
CA THR A 111 -4.88 11.62 9.54
C THR A 111 -4.96 10.78 8.27
N LYS A 112 -3.83 10.20 7.88
CA LYS A 112 -3.70 9.25 6.77
C LYS A 112 -4.99 8.46 6.64
N ALA A 113 -5.74 8.70 5.54
CA ALA A 113 -6.91 7.90 5.23
C ALA A 113 -6.52 6.44 5.48
N GLN A 114 -7.29 5.74 6.28
CA GLN A 114 -7.09 4.31 6.47
C GLN A 114 -7.37 3.66 5.11
N GLN A 115 -6.36 3.66 4.25
CA GLN A 115 -6.39 2.82 3.05
C GLN A 115 -6.67 1.42 3.54
N LEU A 116 -7.76 0.83 3.07
CA LEU A 116 -8.07 -0.56 3.37
C LEU A 116 -6.80 -1.38 3.10
N VAL A 117 -6.25 -1.94 4.16
CA VAL A 117 -5.09 -2.81 4.02
C VAL A 117 -5.57 -4.11 3.43
N GLU A 118 -5.05 -4.45 2.27
CA GLU A 118 -5.27 -5.73 1.64
C GLU A 118 -4.01 -6.57 1.77
N VAL A 119 -4.18 -7.81 2.17
CA VAL A 119 -3.11 -8.80 2.26
C VAL A 119 -3.62 -10.10 1.65
N TYR A 120 -2.89 -10.63 0.69
CA TYR A 120 -3.20 -11.92 0.09
C TYR A 120 -1.94 -12.79 0.01
N ALA A 121 -2.15 -14.11 0.06
CA ALA A 121 -1.07 -15.08 0.03
C ALA A 121 -0.86 -15.60 -1.39
N GLU A 122 0.37 -15.60 -1.86
CA GLU A 122 0.82 -16.19 -3.14
C GLU A 122 1.72 -17.37 -2.86
N SER A 123 1.45 -18.49 -3.52
CA SER A 123 2.32 -19.67 -3.46
C SER A 123 3.64 -19.40 -4.18
N THR A 124 4.73 -19.92 -3.64
CA THR A 124 6.05 -19.85 -4.25
C THR A 124 6.48 -21.24 -4.75
N PRO A 125 7.49 -21.35 -5.61
CA PRO A 125 8.06 -22.65 -6.01
C PRO A 125 8.61 -23.46 -4.83
N ASN A 126 9.03 -22.79 -3.76
CA ASN A 126 9.45 -23.45 -2.52
C ASN A 126 8.23 -23.75 -1.64
N PRO A 127 7.85 -25.03 -1.44
CA PRO A 127 6.64 -25.40 -0.69
C PRO A 127 6.70 -25.00 0.80
N ASN A 128 7.89 -24.71 1.33
CA ASN A 128 8.05 -24.23 2.70
C ASN A 128 7.94 -22.72 2.84
N VAL A 129 7.81 -21.99 1.72
CA VAL A 129 7.73 -20.51 1.71
C VAL A 129 6.41 -20.06 1.14
N GLN A 130 5.76 -19.11 1.80
CA GLN A 130 4.58 -18.41 1.34
C GLN A 130 4.89 -16.92 1.26
N LYS A 131 4.46 -16.27 0.17
CA LYS A 131 4.59 -14.84 -0.04
C LYS A 131 3.27 -14.15 0.31
N PHE A 132 3.31 -13.16 1.20
CA PHE A 132 2.17 -12.33 1.59
C PHE A 132 2.33 -10.95 0.97
N VAL A 133 1.52 -10.64 -0.02
CA VAL A 133 1.55 -9.38 -0.77
C VAL A 133 0.56 -8.41 -0.18
N THR A 134 0.96 -7.15 -0.07
CA THR A 134 0.12 -6.07 0.47
C THR A 134 -0.06 -4.97 -0.57
N ASN A 135 -1.09 -4.15 -0.39
CA ASN A 135 -1.29 -2.92 -1.18
C ASN A 135 -0.51 -1.71 -0.60
N ARG A 136 0.44 -1.96 0.31
CA ARG A 136 1.31 -0.93 0.90
C ARG A 136 2.77 -1.28 0.71
N LEU A 137 3.59 -0.25 0.52
CA LEU A 137 5.05 -0.42 0.55
C LEU A 137 5.48 -0.75 1.99
N LEU A 138 6.21 -1.85 2.15
CA LEU A 138 6.73 -2.32 3.44
C LEU A 138 8.17 -1.83 3.67
N SER A 139 9.01 -1.93 2.65
CA SER A 139 10.41 -1.54 2.73
C SER A 139 10.96 -1.20 1.34
N ASN A 140 11.83 -0.19 1.29
CA ASN A 140 12.65 0.09 0.11
C ASN A 140 13.97 -0.72 0.09
N GLN A 141 14.15 -1.57 1.11
CA GLN A 141 15.34 -2.40 1.28
C GLN A 141 14.93 -3.87 1.31
N HIS A 142 15.84 -4.73 0.89
CA HIS A 142 15.68 -6.18 0.99
C HIS A 142 16.18 -6.63 2.36
N ILE A 143 15.29 -7.15 3.20
CA ILE A 143 15.55 -7.51 4.59
C ILE A 143 15.35 -9.01 4.74
N GLU A 144 16.42 -9.74 5.03
CA GLU A 144 16.39 -11.17 5.26
C GLU A 144 16.82 -11.47 6.71
N LEU A 145 15.96 -12.18 7.43
CA LEU A 145 16.11 -12.46 8.86
C LEU A 145 15.87 -13.94 9.11
N SER A 146 16.82 -14.58 9.80
CA SER A 146 16.77 -16.02 10.09
C SER A 146 16.48 -16.33 11.56
N VAL A 147 16.60 -15.33 12.44
CA VAL A 147 16.32 -15.46 13.87
C VAL A 147 15.74 -14.16 14.43
N GLN A 148 14.93 -14.28 15.47
CA GLN A 148 14.26 -13.13 16.09
C GLN A 148 15.23 -12.05 16.59
N SER A 149 16.43 -12.44 17.06
CA SER A 149 17.44 -11.50 17.53
C SER A 149 17.97 -10.55 16.45
N GLU A 150 17.88 -10.91 15.18
CA GLU A 150 18.20 -10.04 14.04
C GLU A 150 17.09 -9.01 13.78
N ALA A 151 15.88 -9.26 14.25
CA ALA A 151 14.69 -8.45 13.99
C ALA A 151 14.48 -7.27 14.97
N VAL A 152 15.46 -6.93 15.81
CA VAL A 152 15.33 -5.88 16.85
C VAL A 152 14.89 -4.53 16.25
N ASN A 153 15.37 -4.20 15.06
CA ASN A 153 15.02 -2.96 14.35
C ASN A 153 13.99 -3.18 13.24
N VAL A 154 13.31 -4.33 13.21
CA VAL A 154 12.25 -4.65 12.24
C VAL A 154 11.03 -5.17 13.01
N PRO A 155 10.25 -4.29 13.66
CA PRO A 155 9.19 -4.68 14.58
C PRO A 155 8.16 -5.65 13.99
N LEU A 156 7.77 -5.51 12.71
CA LEU A 156 6.89 -6.48 12.05
C LEU A 156 7.47 -7.89 12.05
N ALA A 157 8.75 -8.02 11.69
CA ALA A 157 9.42 -9.33 11.65
C ALA A 157 9.64 -9.88 13.08
N HIS A 158 9.98 -9.01 14.03
CA HIS A 158 10.15 -9.41 15.42
C HIS A 158 8.90 -10.10 15.98
N GLU A 159 7.71 -9.53 15.72
CA GLU A 159 6.44 -10.12 16.16
C GLU A 159 6.01 -11.33 15.30
N LEU A 160 6.39 -11.39 14.02
CA LEU A 160 6.18 -12.58 13.21
C LEU A 160 7.00 -13.78 13.71
N PHE A 161 8.18 -13.58 14.28
CA PHE A 161 8.97 -14.64 14.93
C PHE A 161 8.34 -15.16 16.23
N ASP A 162 7.36 -14.48 16.82
CA ASP A 162 6.60 -15.01 17.97
C ASP A 162 5.72 -16.21 17.57
N PHE A 163 5.43 -16.38 16.28
CA PHE A 163 4.83 -17.62 15.78
C PHE A 163 5.87 -18.74 15.72
N PRO A 164 5.72 -19.81 16.50
CA PRO A 164 6.78 -20.85 16.67
C PRO A 164 7.12 -21.60 15.38
N PHE A 165 6.26 -21.53 14.38
CA PHE A 165 6.46 -22.16 13.08
C PHE A 165 7.20 -21.26 12.07
N VAL A 166 7.42 -19.99 12.35
CA VAL A 166 8.18 -19.07 11.49
C VAL A 166 9.68 -19.35 11.68
N LYS A 167 10.38 -19.57 10.57
CA LYS A 167 11.82 -19.89 10.54
C LYS A 167 12.65 -18.78 9.94
N GLU A 168 12.22 -18.27 8.80
CA GLU A 168 12.90 -17.18 8.10
C GLU A 168 11.87 -16.20 7.57
N ILE A 169 12.24 -14.94 7.52
CA ILE A 169 11.43 -13.85 7.03
C ILE A 169 12.23 -13.04 6.02
N PHE A 170 11.63 -12.79 4.88
CA PHE A 170 12.16 -11.86 3.88
C PHE A 170 11.14 -10.77 3.61
N ILE A 171 11.52 -9.49 3.75
CA ILE A 171 10.69 -8.33 3.49
C ILE A 171 11.30 -7.53 2.34
N SER A 172 10.48 -7.23 1.34
CA SER A 172 10.89 -6.41 0.19
C SER A 172 9.67 -5.72 -0.41
N ASP A 173 9.85 -4.51 -0.88
CA ASP A 173 8.83 -3.74 -1.56
C ASP A 173 7.47 -3.80 -0.82
N ASN A 174 6.50 -4.48 -1.37
CA ASN A 174 5.14 -4.61 -0.83
C ASN A 174 4.80 -6.04 -0.38
N TYR A 175 5.78 -6.88 -0.07
CA TYR A 175 5.52 -8.26 0.35
C TYR A 175 6.44 -8.74 1.47
N VAL A 176 5.95 -9.76 2.17
CA VAL A 176 6.70 -10.55 3.15
C VAL A 176 6.68 -12.01 2.70
N SER A 177 7.85 -12.61 2.50
CA SER A 177 7.98 -14.06 2.33
C SER A 177 8.34 -14.68 3.65
N ILE A 178 7.62 -15.72 4.04
CA ILE A 178 7.81 -16.43 5.30
C ILE A 178 8.12 -17.89 5.00
N GLN A 179 9.23 -18.38 5.56
CA GLN A 179 9.55 -19.78 5.57
C GLN A 179 9.04 -20.40 6.86
N LYS A 180 8.22 -21.44 6.73
CA LYS A 180 7.71 -22.21 7.87
C LYS A 180 8.54 -23.42 8.22
N SER A 181 8.34 -23.97 9.42
CA SER A 181 8.80 -25.32 9.78
C SER A 181 8.08 -26.38 8.91
N LYS A 182 8.73 -27.52 8.70
CA LYS A 182 8.22 -28.58 7.81
C LYS A 182 6.98 -29.32 8.36
N ASP A 183 6.69 -29.15 9.66
CA ASP A 183 5.69 -29.95 10.38
C ASP A 183 4.25 -29.44 10.23
N LEU A 184 4.04 -28.31 9.55
CA LEU A 184 2.73 -27.67 9.37
C LEU A 184 2.44 -27.44 7.89
N GLU A 185 1.15 -27.42 7.54
CA GLU A 185 0.70 -27.09 6.20
C GLU A 185 0.21 -25.64 6.11
N TRP A 186 0.43 -25.01 4.94
CA TRP A 186 0.06 -23.60 4.77
C TRP A 186 -1.43 -23.33 4.98
N PHE A 187 -2.30 -24.26 4.59
CA PHE A 187 -3.76 -24.08 4.76
C PHE A 187 -4.18 -23.92 6.22
N GLU A 188 -3.37 -24.40 7.16
CA GLU A 188 -3.64 -24.30 8.61
C GLU A 188 -3.28 -22.91 9.18
N ILE A 189 -2.26 -22.26 8.60
CA ILE A 189 -1.62 -21.06 9.19
C ILE A 189 -1.76 -19.79 8.31
N ASN A 190 -2.09 -19.92 7.02
CA ASN A 190 -2.17 -18.78 6.09
C ASN A 190 -3.08 -17.65 6.59
N ASN A 191 -4.27 -18.00 7.07
CA ASN A 191 -5.21 -17.00 7.54
C ASN A 191 -4.69 -16.26 8.78
N THR A 192 -4.06 -16.98 9.70
CA THR A 192 -3.48 -16.40 10.91
C THR A 192 -2.41 -15.37 10.58
N ILE A 193 -1.47 -15.72 9.68
CA ILE A 193 -0.41 -14.81 9.26
C ILE A 193 -0.96 -13.63 8.46
N ARG A 194 -1.85 -13.88 7.51
CA ARG A 194 -2.47 -12.84 6.70
C ARG A 194 -3.20 -11.82 7.57
N ASP A 195 -4.01 -12.29 8.50
CA ASP A 195 -4.80 -11.44 9.37
C ASP A 195 -3.91 -10.66 10.34
N PHE A 196 -2.86 -11.30 10.88
CA PHE A 196 -1.84 -10.62 11.67
C PHE A 196 -1.15 -9.49 10.91
N ILE A 197 -0.65 -9.75 9.69
CA ILE A 197 0.00 -8.71 8.86
C ILE A 197 -0.99 -7.57 8.58
N LYS A 198 -2.25 -7.91 8.26
CA LYS A 198 -3.30 -6.92 8.02
C LYS A 198 -3.55 -6.03 9.22
N GLU A 199 -3.74 -6.59 10.41
CA GLU A 199 -3.95 -5.85 11.67
C GLU A 199 -2.72 -5.00 12.01
N TYR A 200 -1.52 -5.57 11.85
CA TYR A 200 -0.28 -4.83 12.06
C TYR A 200 -0.20 -3.58 11.19
N LEU A 201 -0.48 -3.70 9.89
CA LEU A 201 -0.43 -2.58 8.95
C LEU A 201 -1.58 -1.57 9.17
N GLN A 202 -2.74 -2.02 9.62
CA GLN A 202 -3.86 -1.15 9.99
C GLN A 202 -3.56 -0.31 11.23
N SER A 203 -2.76 -0.84 12.15
CA SER A 203 -2.35 -0.12 13.36
C SER A 203 -1.30 0.97 13.10
N GLU A 204 -0.87 1.17 11.86
CA GLU A 204 0.13 2.17 11.42
C GLU A 204 1.46 2.12 12.18
N ARG A 205 1.77 0.97 12.76
CA ARG A 205 3.05 0.75 13.43
C ARG A 205 4.19 0.70 12.40
N ARG A 206 5.37 1.09 12.84
CA ARG A 206 6.56 1.05 11.99
C ARG A 206 6.91 -0.39 11.62
N ILE A 207 7.21 -0.60 10.34
CA ILE A 207 7.65 -1.91 9.82
C ILE A 207 9.14 -2.06 10.04
N VAL A 208 9.91 -0.99 9.76
CA VAL A 208 11.36 -0.91 9.90
C VAL A 208 11.71 0.27 10.80
N GLY A 209 12.58 0.08 11.76
CA GLY A 209 13.06 1.11 12.67
C GLY A 209 13.99 2.12 11.98
N GLU A 210 14.08 3.33 12.52
CA GLU A 210 14.92 4.40 11.96
C GLU A 210 16.42 4.05 11.89
N ASN A 211 16.88 3.21 12.80
CA ASN A 211 18.29 2.82 12.92
C ASN A 211 18.58 1.47 12.25
N PHE A 212 17.66 0.95 11.43
CA PHE A 212 17.90 -0.28 10.72
C PHE A 212 18.97 -0.05 9.65
N SER A 213 20.06 -0.75 9.78
CA SER A 213 21.07 -0.91 8.73
C SER A 213 21.13 -2.41 8.42
N PRO A 214 20.89 -2.83 7.18
CA PRO A 214 21.02 -4.23 6.83
C PRO A 214 22.46 -4.65 7.14
N GLU A 215 22.62 -5.56 8.09
CA GLU A 215 23.93 -6.20 8.27
C GLU A 215 24.27 -6.90 6.96
N LYS A 216 25.40 -6.52 6.37
CA LYS A 216 25.99 -7.32 5.31
C LYS A 216 26.30 -8.66 5.96
N LYS A 217 25.49 -9.68 5.71
CA LYS A 217 25.89 -11.05 6.03
C LYS A 217 27.24 -11.24 5.35
N GLU A 218 28.30 -11.33 6.13
CA GLU A 218 29.61 -11.70 5.64
C GLU A 218 29.45 -13.07 5.01
N THR A 219 29.49 -13.13 3.69
CA THR A 219 29.71 -14.39 2.98
C THR A 219 30.97 -15.03 3.58
N PRO A 220 30.97 -16.35 3.84
CA PRO A 220 32.17 -17.02 4.37
C PRO A 220 33.36 -16.59 3.50
N ALA A 221 34.34 -16.03 4.17
CA ALA A 221 35.57 -15.60 3.54
C ALA A 221 36.30 -16.83 2.98
N ASP A 222 36.02 -17.15 1.74
CA ASP A 222 36.99 -17.80 0.89
C ASP A 222 37.79 -16.64 0.26
N ASP A 223 39.11 -16.68 0.44
CA ASP A 223 40.08 -15.61 0.14
C ASP A 223 40.19 -15.29 -1.38
N GLN A 224 39.07 -15.22 -2.10
CA GLN A 224 39.02 -14.75 -3.47
C GLN A 224 38.58 -13.29 -3.49
N LYS A 225 39.51 -12.45 -3.86
CA LYS A 225 39.44 -11.04 -4.15
C LYS A 225 38.24 -10.72 -5.06
N TYR A 226 37.05 -10.45 -4.47
CA TYR A 226 35.91 -9.96 -5.21
C TYR A 226 36.22 -8.55 -5.73
N VAL A 227 36.61 -8.48 -6.96
CA VAL A 227 36.80 -7.20 -7.68
C VAL A 227 35.42 -6.82 -8.19
N THR A 228 34.78 -5.86 -7.54
CA THR A 228 33.66 -5.12 -8.12
C THR A 228 34.22 -4.34 -9.30
N THR A 229 34.27 -4.97 -10.47
CA THR A 229 34.65 -4.31 -11.71
C THR A 229 33.48 -3.43 -12.14
N ASN A 230 33.66 -2.14 -12.06
CA ASN A 230 32.69 -1.16 -12.56
C ASN A 230 32.91 -0.94 -14.07
N ASP A 231 33.16 -2.04 -14.79
CA ASP A 231 33.37 -2.06 -16.22
C ASP A 231 32.03 -2.13 -16.99
N ASP A 232 32.12 -2.01 -18.30
CA ASP A 232 30.91 -1.98 -19.12
C ASP A 232 30.23 -3.34 -19.20
N ILE A 233 30.95 -4.45 -19.02
CA ILE A 233 30.39 -5.81 -18.99
C ILE A 233 29.57 -6.03 -17.70
N SER A 234 30.11 -5.68 -16.55
CA SER A 234 29.36 -5.73 -15.27
C SER A 234 28.07 -4.93 -15.35
N LYS A 235 28.08 -3.74 -15.98
CA LYS A 235 26.88 -2.91 -16.15
C LYS A 235 25.84 -3.57 -17.05
N GLU A 236 26.26 -4.22 -18.12
CA GLU A 236 25.35 -4.97 -19.00
C GLU A 236 24.75 -6.17 -18.25
N ILE A 237 25.54 -6.91 -17.49
CA ILE A 237 25.06 -8.03 -16.67
C ILE A 237 24.04 -7.54 -15.63
N ILE A 238 24.33 -6.46 -14.91
CA ILE A 238 23.42 -5.87 -13.95
C ILE A 238 22.12 -5.45 -14.63
N ALA A 239 22.18 -4.81 -15.80
CA ALA A 239 20.98 -4.42 -16.56
C ALA A 239 20.12 -5.63 -16.94
N VAL A 240 20.72 -6.72 -17.38
CA VAL A 240 20.02 -7.96 -17.70
C VAL A 240 19.38 -8.59 -16.45
N LEU A 241 20.11 -8.62 -15.34
CA LEU A 241 19.59 -9.13 -14.07
C LEU A 241 18.39 -8.31 -13.58
N GLU A 242 18.48 -6.97 -13.61
CA GLU A 242 17.43 -6.07 -13.15
C GLU A 242 16.19 -6.14 -14.07
N GLU A 243 16.36 -6.21 -15.39
CA GLU A 243 15.25 -6.15 -16.35
C GLU A 243 14.55 -7.50 -16.52
N TYR A 244 15.27 -8.61 -16.53
CA TYR A 244 14.70 -9.92 -16.91
C TYR A 244 14.64 -10.92 -15.77
N ILE A 245 15.62 -10.92 -14.87
CA ILE A 245 15.75 -11.99 -13.86
C ILE A 245 15.09 -11.57 -12.55
N LYS A 246 15.36 -10.35 -12.09
CA LYS A 246 14.86 -9.86 -10.80
C LYS A 246 13.32 -9.86 -10.70
N PRO A 247 12.54 -9.47 -11.76
CA PRO A 247 11.09 -9.56 -11.68
C PRO A 247 10.57 -10.98 -11.50
N ALA A 248 11.23 -11.98 -12.13
CA ALA A 248 10.85 -13.39 -11.98
C ALA A 248 11.14 -13.89 -10.56
N VAL A 249 12.35 -13.59 -10.04
CA VAL A 249 12.76 -13.97 -8.68
C VAL A 249 11.89 -13.27 -7.62
N ALA A 250 11.51 -11.99 -7.84
CA ALA A 250 10.56 -11.29 -6.97
C ALA A 250 9.14 -11.88 -7.06
N GLY A 251 8.72 -12.34 -8.23
CA GLY A 251 7.49 -13.13 -8.41
C GLY A 251 7.48 -14.35 -7.50
N ASP A 252 8.59 -15.05 -7.41
CA ASP A 252 8.78 -16.23 -6.55
C ASP A 252 9.03 -15.89 -5.06
N GLY A 253 8.97 -14.61 -4.68
CA GLY A 253 9.11 -14.18 -3.28
C GLY A 253 10.54 -14.04 -2.79
N GLY A 254 11.49 -13.90 -3.70
CA GLY A 254 12.91 -13.70 -3.40
C GLY A 254 13.48 -12.42 -4.02
N ASN A 255 14.80 -12.31 -3.99
CA ASN A 255 15.58 -11.27 -4.63
C ASN A 255 16.89 -11.84 -5.17
N ILE A 256 17.42 -11.24 -6.23
CA ILE A 256 18.72 -11.54 -6.82
C ILE A 256 19.55 -10.27 -6.86
N GLN A 257 20.81 -10.36 -6.46
CA GLN A 257 21.77 -9.26 -6.54
C GLN A 257 23.05 -9.70 -7.25
N PHE A 258 23.57 -8.84 -8.10
CA PHE A 258 24.90 -9.04 -8.66
C PHE A 258 25.96 -8.84 -7.57
N LEU A 259 26.91 -9.75 -7.50
CA LEU A 259 28.04 -9.69 -6.57
C LEU A 259 29.33 -9.35 -7.30
N SER A 260 29.67 -10.13 -8.31
CA SER A 260 30.89 -9.94 -9.12
C SER A 260 30.79 -10.72 -10.43
N ASP A 261 31.61 -10.35 -11.40
CA ASP A 261 31.94 -11.17 -12.55
C ASP A 261 33.43 -11.46 -12.60
N LEU A 262 33.78 -12.62 -13.17
CA LEU A 262 35.14 -13.10 -13.37
C LEU A 262 35.35 -13.28 -14.88
N PRO A 263 35.87 -12.25 -15.59
CA PRO A 263 36.01 -12.27 -17.08
C PRO A 263 36.86 -13.42 -17.57
N GLU A 264 37.89 -13.82 -16.80
CA GLU A 264 38.81 -14.89 -17.17
C GLU A 264 38.16 -16.27 -17.22
N THR A 265 37.26 -16.56 -16.27
CA THR A 265 36.52 -17.83 -16.17
C THR A 265 35.13 -17.73 -16.80
N LYS A 266 34.66 -16.54 -17.16
CA LYS A 266 33.29 -16.22 -17.61
C LYS A 266 32.21 -16.62 -16.59
N GLU A 267 32.52 -16.42 -15.30
CA GLU A 267 31.60 -16.70 -14.19
C GLU A 267 30.98 -15.41 -13.70
N VAL A 268 29.70 -15.46 -13.35
CA VAL A 268 28.96 -14.39 -12.68
C VAL A 268 28.51 -14.87 -11.33
N ASN A 269 28.89 -14.17 -10.28
CA ASN A 269 28.46 -14.45 -8.92
C ASN A 269 27.27 -13.58 -8.56
N VAL A 270 26.22 -14.20 -8.04
CA VAL A 270 24.99 -13.54 -7.60
C VAL A 270 24.62 -13.99 -6.18
N ILE A 271 23.91 -13.14 -5.46
CA ILE A 271 23.31 -13.48 -4.18
C ILE A 271 21.82 -13.66 -4.40
N LEU A 272 21.30 -14.81 -3.97
CA LEU A 272 19.86 -15.09 -3.92
C LEU A 272 19.37 -14.94 -2.48
N GLN A 273 18.23 -14.30 -2.28
CA GLN A 273 17.61 -14.05 -0.98
C GLN A 273 16.14 -14.47 -0.99
N GLY A 274 15.56 -14.66 0.20
CA GLY A 274 14.16 -14.99 0.39
C GLY A 274 13.83 -16.42 -0.08
N ALA A 275 12.66 -16.59 -0.73
CA ALA A 275 12.13 -17.92 -1.13
C ALA A 275 13.08 -18.73 -2.03
N CYS A 276 13.95 -18.07 -2.75
CA CYS A 276 14.92 -18.67 -3.67
C CYS A 276 16.21 -19.14 -2.97
N ASN A 277 16.40 -18.80 -1.70
CA ASN A 277 17.53 -19.26 -0.92
C ASN A 277 17.25 -20.71 -0.47
N GLY A 278 17.94 -21.69 -1.08
CA GLY A 278 17.82 -23.12 -0.75
C GLY A 278 16.83 -23.95 -1.58
N CYS A 279 16.44 -23.46 -2.76
CA CYS A 279 15.78 -24.29 -3.77
C CYS A 279 16.73 -25.27 -4.44
#